data_3c75aa7d32fc509c94a0db33cba873f1
#
_entry.id   3c75aa7d32fc509c94a0db33cba873f1
#
_cell.length_a   1.000
_cell.length_b   1.000
_cell.length_c   1.000
_cell.angle_alpha   90.00
_cell.angle_beta   90.00
_cell.angle_gamma   90.00
#
_symmetry.space_group_name_H-M   'P 1'
#
loop_
_entity.id
_entity.type
_entity.pdbx_description
1 polymer ?
#
loop_
_entity_poly.entity_id
_entity_poly.type
_entity_poly.pdbx_seq_one_letter_code
_entity_poly.pdbx_strand_id
1 'polypeptide(L)'
;NGDVKNLPAGSTPIDFAYSIHSAVGNKMVGARVNGNIVNFDYVLQNGDKVEVVTSNNSPGPSRDWLSLVKSTQAKNKINQWFKNEFKDENIVKGKELLLSYCKSRGLDPVNLLRPDYMEAVMRKYGFKDWESVLAAIGHGALKEGQIANKMKELYDKDHPVEITDAEVLKEIETKRDAYQMMLPKGK
;
A
#
# COMPACT_ATOMS: atom_id res chain seq x y z
N ASN A 1 -19.20 31.48 0.85
CA ASN A 1 -20.43 31.44 0.07
C ASN A 1 -21.70 31.04 0.86
N GLY A 2 -21.68 31.02 2.21
CA GLY A 2 -22.87 30.81 3.04
C GLY A 2 -23.42 29.39 3.08
N ASP A 3 -22.70 28.39 2.56
CA ASP A 3 -23.13 26.99 2.60
C ASP A 3 -22.99 26.43 4.02
N VAL A 4 -24.01 25.72 4.47
CA VAL A 4 -23.98 25.02 5.76
C VAL A 4 -23.40 23.65 5.60
N LYS A 5 -22.42 23.29 6.43
CA LYS A 5 -21.80 21.98 6.47
C LYS A 5 -22.05 21.29 7.80
N ASN A 6 -22.43 20.02 7.75
CA ASN A 6 -22.57 19.17 8.93
C ASN A 6 -21.29 18.34 9.08
N LEU A 7 -20.61 18.50 10.21
CA LEU A 7 -19.36 17.82 10.50
C LEU A 7 -19.46 17.06 11.85
N PRO A 8 -18.69 15.98 12.02
CA PRO A 8 -18.62 15.29 13.32
C PRO A 8 -18.18 16.23 14.45
N ALA A 9 -18.62 15.98 15.65
CA ALA A 9 -18.18 16.72 16.84
C ALA A 9 -16.65 16.62 16.98
N GLY A 10 -16.01 17.72 17.32
CA GLY A 10 -14.56 17.82 17.42
C GLY A 10 -13.84 18.12 16.12
N SER A 11 -14.57 18.33 15.02
CA SER A 11 -14.00 18.68 13.72
C SER A 11 -13.23 20.00 13.76
N THR A 12 -12.21 20.07 12.92
CA THR A 12 -11.31 21.23 12.78
C THR A 12 -11.54 21.94 11.46
N PRO A 13 -10.91 23.10 11.22
CA PRO A 13 -10.95 23.77 9.91
C PRO A 13 -10.47 22.89 8.75
N ILE A 14 -9.61 21.92 9.00
CA ILE A 14 -9.17 20.94 7.98
C ILE A 14 -10.35 20.07 7.53
N ASP A 15 -11.12 19.55 8.48
CA ASP A 15 -12.35 18.78 8.18
C ASP A 15 -13.32 19.60 7.31
N PHE A 16 -13.48 20.86 7.66
CA PHE A 16 -14.33 21.79 6.91
C PHE A 16 -13.82 21.98 5.48
N ALA A 17 -12.52 22.19 5.29
CA ALA A 17 -11.92 22.39 3.97
C ALA A 17 -12.14 21.17 3.05
N TYR A 18 -11.91 19.97 3.56
CA TYR A 18 -12.14 18.73 2.79
C TYR A 18 -13.63 18.44 2.55
N SER A 19 -14.52 18.97 3.38
CA SER A 19 -15.97 18.85 3.14
C SER A 19 -16.44 19.69 1.95
N ILE A 20 -15.71 20.76 1.62
CA ILE A 20 -15.99 21.59 0.44
C ILE A 20 -15.52 20.87 -0.83
N HIS A 21 -14.22 20.59 -0.93
CA HIS A 21 -13.60 19.86 -2.02
C HIS A 21 -12.19 19.42 -1.62
N SER A 22 -11.74 18.30 -2.15
CA SER A 22 -10.38 17.80 -1.88
C SER A 22 -9.28 18.79 -2.29
N ALA A 23 -9.48 19.53 -3.39
CA ALA A 23 -8.53 20.55 -3.83
C ALA A 23 -8.43 21.72 -2.83
N VAL A 24 -9.52 22.08 -2.17
CA VAL A 24 -9.52 23.13 -1.14
C VAL A 24 -8.70 22.69 0.07
N GLY A 25 -8.94 21.49 0.57
CA GLY A 25 -8.17 20.90 1.66
C GLY A 25 -6.68 20.76 1.33
N ASN A 26 -6.36 20.26 0.14
CA ASN A 26 -4.97 20.05 -0.29
C ASN A 26 -4.17 21.35 -0.48
N LYS A 27 -4.86 22.46 -0.76
CA LYS A 27 -4.24 23.78 -0.95
C LYS A 27 -4.35 24.69 0.27
N MET A 28 -4.94 24.22 1.35
CA MET A 28 -5.15 25.04 2.54
C MET A 28 -3.84 25.44 3.21
N VAL A 29 -3.68 26.71 3.46
CA VAL A 29 -2.52 27.30 4.17
C VAL A 29 -2.93 28.00 5.47
N GLY A 30 -4.21 28.19 5.69
CA GLY A 30 -4.73 28.81 6.90
C GLY A 30 -6.25 28.77 6.95
N ALA A 31 -6.80 29.21 8.07
CA ALA A 31 -8.24 29.31 8.27
C ALA A 31 -8.59 30.48 9.15
N ARG A 32 -9.77 31.05 8.93
CA ARG A 32 -10.40 32.05 9.80
C ARG A 32 -11.73 31.52 10.31
N VAL A 33 -11.98 31.74 11.58
CA VAL A 33 -13.26 31.42 12.21
C VAL A 33 -13.81 32.71 12.82
N ASN A 34 -15.03 33.08 12.41
CA ASN A 34 -15.68 34.33 12.84
C ASN A 34 -14.79 35.56 12.60
N GLY A 35 -14.05 35.56 11.48
CA GLY A 35 -13.17 36.67 11.09
C GLY A 35 -11.77 36.66 11.71
N ASN A 36 -11.47 35.74 12.60
CA ASN A 36 -10.18 35.60 13.28
C ASN A 36 -9.37 34.45 12.75
N ILE A 37 -8.06 34.65 12.56
CA ILE A 37 -7.14 33.55 12.20
C ILE A 37 -7.06 32.56 13.36
N VAL A 38 -7.21 31.28 13.04
CA VAL A 38 -7.12 30.18 14.00
C VAL A 38 -6.09 29.15 13.57
N ASN A 39 -5.62 28.34 14.52
CA ASN A 39 -4.76 27.20 14.23
C ASN A 39 -5.56 26.04 13.63
N PHE A 40 -4.89 25.10 12.98
CA PHE A 40 -5.51 23.92 12.37
C PHE A 40 -6.15 22.97 13.38
N ASP A 41 -5.75 23.02 14.64
CA ASP A 41 -6.30 22.23 15.73
C ASP A 41 -7.52 22.85 16.43
N TYR A 42 -7.95 24.04 15.96
CA TYR A 42 -9.14 24.69 16.50
C TYR A 42 -10.37 23.80 16.34
N VAL A 43 -11.11 23.60 17.44
CA VAL A 43 -12.34 22.79 17.43
C VAL A 43 -13.52 23.68 17.06
N LEU A 44 -14.14 23.36 15.92
CA LEU A 44 -15.29 24.12 15.41
C LEU A 44 -16.52 23.91 16.30
N GLN A 45 -17.26 25.01 16.49
CA GLN A 45 -18.51 25.04 17.24
C GLN A 45 -19.70 25.31 16.31
N ASN A 46 -20.87 24.91 16.74
CA ASN A 46 -22.12 25.21 16.00
C ASN A 46 -22.25 26.72 15.80
N GLY A 47 -22.56 27.12 14.56
CA GLY A 47 -22.73 28.53 14.22
C GLY A 47 -21.44 29.24 13.83
N ASP A 48 -20.28 28.58 13.91
CA ASP A 48 -19.02 29.17 13.47
C ASP A 48 -19.05 29.43 11.96
N LYS A 49 -18.58 30.61 11.56
CA LYS A 49 -18.35 31.00 10.17
C LYS A 49 -16.90 30.72 9.83
N VAL A 50 -16.68 29.74 8.95
CA VAL A 50 -15.34 29.27 8.59
C VAL A 50 -14.95 29.77 7.20
N GLU A 51 -13.78 30.35 7.10
CA GLU A 51 -13.15 30.74 5.84
C GLU A 51 -11.83 29.98 5.69
N VAL A 52 -11.68 29.27 4.58
CA VAL A 52 -10.46 28.54 4.27
C VAL A 52 -9.57 29.40 3.40
N VAL A 53 -8.33 29.59 3.81
CA VAL A 53 -7.31 30.30 3.04
C VAL A 53 -6.50 29.28 2.26
N THR A 54 -6.49 29.42 0.95
CA THR A 54 -5.78 28.49 0.03
C THR A 54 -4.67 29.21 -0.72
N SER A 55 -3.66 28.46 -1.15
CA SER A 55 -2.57 28.94 -1.99
C SER A 55 -2.19 27.90 -3.02
N ASN A 56 -1.91 28.33 -4.25
CA ASN A 56 -1.36 27.44 -5.28
C ASN A 56 0.07 26.98 -4.95
N ASN A 57 0.76 27.67 -4.06
CA ASN A 57 2.10 27.32 -3.59
C ASN A 57 2.08 26.44 -2.32
N SER A 58 0.91 25.97 -1.89
CA SER A 58 0.81 25.09 -0.74
C SER A 58 1.60 23.80 -0.97
N PRO A 59 2.37 23.34 0.04
CA PRO A 59 3.09 22.06 -0.04
C PRO A 59 2.17 20.84 0.05
N GLY A 60 0.87 21.03 0.21
CA GLY A 60 -0.11 19.99 0.45
C GLY A 60 -0.32 19.69 1.93
N PRO A 61 -1.13 18.67 2.25
CA PRO A 61 -1.41 18.33 3.64
C PRO A 61 -0.16 17.80 4.37
N SER A 62 -0.09 18.06 5.66
CA SER A 62 0.90 17.49 6.56
C SER A 62 0.40 16.17 7.15
N ARG A 63 1.31 15.27 7.49
CA ARG A 63 0.97 14.01 8.19
C ARG A 63 0.33 14.28 9.55
N ASP A 64 0.70 15.36 10.21
CA ASP A 64 0.11 15.77 11.49
C ASP A 64 -1.39 16.06 11.39
N TRP A 65 -1.87 16.41 10.21
CA TRP A 65 -3.29 16.64 9.98
C TRP A 65 -4.15 15.40 10.21
N LEU A 66 -3.60 14.21 10.00
CA LEU A 66 -4.31 12.95 10.26
C LEU A 66 -4.70 12.79 11.72
N SER A 67 -3.92 13.34 12.65
CA SER A 67 -4.23 13.35 14.08
C SER A 67 -5.22 14.44 14.48
N LEU A 68 -5.36 15.49 13.67
CA LEU A 68 -6.23 16.64 13.95
C LEU A 68 -7.64 16.45 13.40
N VAL A 69 -7.80 15.73 12.29
CA VAL A 69 -9.10 15.56 11.63
C VAL A 69 -9.97 14.51 12.33
N LYS A 70 -11.28 14.71 12.29
CA LYS A 70 -12.29 13.81 12.87
C LYS A 70 -13.13 13.12 11.80
N SER A 71 -13.34 13.74 10.64
CA SER A 71 -14.15 13.16 9.58
C SER A 71 -13.39 12.06 8.84
N THR A 72 -14.08 10.99 8.50
CA THR A 72 -13.54 9.92 7.64
C THR A 72 -13.20 10.45 6.26
N GLN A 73 -13.99 11.38 5.74
CA GLN A 73 -13.76 12.02 4.46
C GLN A 73 -12.39 12.73 4.42
N ALA A 74 -12.07 13.54 5.43
CA ALA A 74 -10.78 14.23 5.50
C ALA A 74 -9.61 13.24 5.61
N LYS A 75 -9.72 12.23 6.47
CA LYS A 75 -8.71 11.17 6.60
C LYS A 75 -8.43 10.46 5.27
N ASN A 76 -9.48 10.05 4.57
CA ASN A 76 -9.35 9.35 3.30
C ASN A 76 -8.73 10.22 2.21
N LYS A 77 -9.13 11.50 2.13
CA LYS A 77 -8.60 12.44 1.14
C LYS A 77 -7.12 12.76 1.40
N ILE A 78 -6.73 12.96 2.64
CA ILE A 78 -5.33 13.17 3.02
C ILE A 78 -4.47 11.94 2.68
N ASN A 79 -4.92 10.75 3.06
CA ASN A 79 -4.22 9.50 2.74
C ASN A 79 -4.09 9.29 1.23
N GLN A 80 -5.13 9.59 0.46
CA GLN A 80 -5.11 9.49 -1.00
C GLN A 80 -4.08 10.46 -1.60
N TRP A 81 -4.00 11.69 -1.08
CA TRP A 81 -3.01 12.66 -1.52
C TRP A 81 -1.58 12.14 -1.31
N PHE A 82 -1.27 11.59 -0.14
CA PHE A 82 0.05 11.00 0.14
C PHE A 82 0.37 9.83 -0.79
N LYS A 83 -0.59 8.95 -1.05
CA LYS A 83 -0.41 7.85 -2.00
C LYS A 83 -0.07 8.35 -3.41
N ASN A 84 -0.76 9.38 -3.87
CA ASN A 84 -0.54 9.94 -5.20
C ASN A 84 0.80 10.70 -5.30
N GLU A 85 1.14 11.47 -4.28
CA GLU A 85 2.37 12.27 -4.24
C GLU A 85 3.62 11.41 -4.20
N PHE A 86 3.60 10.32 -3.45
CA PHE A 86 4.73 9.41 -3.31
C PHE A 86 4.62 8.17 -4.22
N LYS A 87 3.71 8.18 -5.19
CA LYS A 87 3.50 7.03 -6.07
C LYS A 87 4.77 6.62 -6.81
N ASP A 88 5.49 7.56 -7.39
CA ASP A 88 6.71 7.27 -8.14
C ASP A 88 7.81 6.69 -7.25
N GLU A 89 8.02 7.26 -6.06
CA GLU A 89 8.96 6.73 -5.07
C GLU A 89 8.56 5.32 -4.60
N ASN A 90 7.26 5.11 -4.39
CA ASN A 90 6.74 3.80 -3.99
C ASN A 90 6.89 2.76 -5.09
N ILE A 91 6.76 3.13 -6.36
CA ILE A 91 7.02 2.23 -7.49
C ILE A 91 8.47 1.77 -7.48
N VAL A 92 9.42 2.68 -7.34
CA VAL A 92 10.86 2.36 -7.27
C VAL A 92 11.15 1.45 -6.08
N LYS A 93 10.66 1.80 -4.91
CA LYS A 93 10.84 1.01 -3.69
C LYS A 93 10.22 -0.39 -3.82
N GLY A 94 9.01 -0.48 -4.37
CA GLY A 94 8.33 -1.75 -4.60
C GLY A 94 9.08 -2.67 -5.54
N LYS A 95 9.64 -2.11 -6.61
CA LYS A 95 10.47 -2.84 -7.56
C LYS A 95 11.74 -3.38 -6.90
N GLU A 96 12.41 -2.57 -6.11
CA GLU A 96 13.60 -2.97 -5.36
C GLU A 96 13.29 -4.10 -4.36
N LEU A 97 12.21 -3.96 -3.60
CA LEU A 97 11.77 -4.99 -2.64
C LEU A 97 11.46 -6.31 -3.34
N LEU A 98 10.75 -6.27 -4.46
CA LEU A 98 10.40 -7.46 -5.23
C LEU A 98 11.64 -8.15 -5.79
N LEU A 99 12.55 -7.40 -6.41
CA LEU A 99 13.79 -7.94 -6.97
C LEU A 99 14.71 -8.51 -5.88
N SER A 100 14.82 -7.83 -4.74
CA SER A 100 15.61 -8.29 -3.58
C SER A 100 15.04 -9.59 -3.00
N TYR A 101 13.73 -9.70 -2.91
CA TYR A 101 13.07 -10.93 -2.47
C TYR A 101 13.36 -12.09 -3.42
N CYS A 102 13.21 -11.88 -4.73
CA CYS A 102 13.54 -12.89 -5.74
C CYS A 102 15.00 -13.34 -5.60
N LYS A 103 15.94 -12.41 -5.46
CA LYS A 103 17.36 -12.71 -5.29
C LYS A 103 17.60 -13.53 -4.03
N SER A 104 16.98 -13.16 -2.91
CA SER A 104 17.16 -13.85 -1.62
C SER A 104 16.61 -15.28 -1.64
N ARG A 105 15.65 -15.57 -2.49
CA ARG A 105 15.02 -16.88 -2.65
C ARG A 105 15.55 -17.68 -3.83
N GLY A 106 16.56 -17.18 -4.54
CA GLY A 106 17.11 -17.84 -5.73
C GLY A 106 16.14 -17.88 -6.91
N LEU A 107 15.18 -16.98 -6.96
CA LEU A 107 14.23 -16.86 -8.06
C LEU A 107 14.78 -15.93 -9.14
N ASP A 108 14.58 -16.31 -10.41
CA ASP A 108 14.99 -15.48 -11.54
C ASP A 108 13.84 -14.53 -11.91
N PRO A 109 14.03 -13.20 -11.74
CA PRO A 109 13.00 -12.22 -12.09
C PRO A 109 12.60 -12.26 -13.56
N VAL A 110 13.51 -12.60 -14.47
CA VAL A 110 13.21 -12.70 -15.91
C VAL A 110 12.15 -13.78 -16.19
N ASN A 111 12.21 -14.87 -15.46
CA ASN A 111 11.24 -15.97 -15.60
C ASN A 111 9.89 -15.64 -14.96
N LEU A 112 9.86 -14.79 -13.94
CA LEU A 112 8.66 -14.48 -13.17
C LEU A 112 7.93 -13.24 -13.68
N LEU A 113 8.66 -12.21 -14.12
CA LEU A 113 8.10 -10.95 -14.59
C LEU A 113 7.65 -11.03 -16.05
N ARG A 114 6.83 -12.02 -16.35
CA ARG A 114 6.23 -12.21 -17.67
C ARG A 114 4.87 -11.53 -17.72
N PRO A 115 4.48 -11.00 -18.89
CA PRO A 115 3.20 -10.28 -19.03
C PRO A 115 1.99 -11.11 -18.59
N ASP A 116 1.94 -12.39 -18.89
CA ASP A 116 0.86 -13.29 -18.52
C ASP A 116 0.77 -13.49 -17.00
N TYR A 117 1.89 -13.67 -16.32
CA TYR A 117 1.93 -13.80 -14.85
C TYR A 117 1.63 -12.48 -14.15
N MET A 118 2.14 -11.37 -14.69
CA MET A 118 1.84 -10.02 -14.18
C MET A 118 0.34 -9.73 -14.29
N GLU A 119 -0.28 -10.06 -15.42
CA GLU A 119 -1.73 -9.89 -15.61
C GLU A 119 -2.55 -10.73 -14.62
N ALA A 120 -2.15 -11.98 -14.37
CA ALA A 120 -2.81 -12.83 -13.39
C ALA A 120 -2.74 -12.27 -11.98
N VAL A 121 -1.60 -11.69 -11.58
CA VAL A 121 -1.42 -11.01 -10.30
C VAL A 121 -2.30 -9.77 -10.21
N MET A 122 -2.29 -8.92 -11.24
CA MET A 122 -3.14 -7.72 -11.29
C MET A 122 -4.62 -8.07 -11.14
N ARG A 123 -5.06 -9.11 -11.83
CA ARG A 123 -6.45 -9.58 -11.77
C ARG A 123 -6.82 -10.11 -10.38
N LYS A 124 -5.92 -10.88 -9.77
CA LYS A 124 -6.14 -11.46 -8.43
C LYS A 124 -6.30 -10.39 -7.36
N TYR A 125 -5.47 -9.36 -7.40
CA TYR A 125 -5.42 -8.30 -6.38
C TYR A 125 -6.21 -7.04 -6.75
N GLY A 126 -6.84 -7.00 -7.93
CA GLY A 126 -7.72 -5.90 -8.34
C GLY A 126 -6.99 -4.64 -8.80
N PHE A 127 -5.82 -4.77 -9.40
CA PHE A 127 -5.05 -3.63 -9.93
C PHE A 127 -5.24 -3.48 -11.45
N LYS A 128 -5.21 -2.24 -11.93
CA LYS A 128 -5.37 -1.90 -13.34
C LYS A 128 -4.06 -1.96 -14.12
N ASP A 129 -2.93 -1.71 -13.46
CA ASP A 129 -1.61 -1.67 -14.05
C ASP A 129 -0.57 -2.23 -13.09
N TRP A 130 0.59 -2.61 -13.64
CA TRP A 130 1.68 -3.18 -12.86
C TRP A 130 2.36 -2.16 -11.95
N GLU A 131 2.43 -0.92 -12.36
CA GLU A 131 3.00 0.16 -11.54
C GLU A 131 2.22 0.34 -10.24
N SER A 132 0.91 0.19 -10.28
CA SER A 132 0.07 0.22 -9.08
C SER A 132 0.35 -0.94 -8.12
N VAL A 133 0.65 -2.13 -8.64
CA VAL A 133 1.12 -3.28 -7.83
C VAL A 133 2.44 -2.94 -7.15
N LEU A 134 3.40 -2.41 -7.90
CA LEU A 134 4.71 -2.01 -7.35
C LEU A 134 4.58 -0.91 -6.29
N ALA A 135 3.75 0.10 -6.55
CA ALA A 135 3.49 1.16 -5.58
C ALA A 135 2.86 0.60 -4.29
N ALA A 136 1.93 -0.35 -4.41
CA ALA A 136 1.32 -1.01 -3.25
C ALA A 136 2.34 -1.81 -2.43
N ILE A 137 3.29 -2.46 -3.07
CA ILE A 137 4.42 -3.12 -2.39
C ILE A 137 5.28 -2.06 -1.68
N GLY A 138 5.61 -0.96 -2.36
CA GLY A 138 6.46 0.11 -1.84
C GLY A 138 5.92 0.78 -0.59
N HIS A 139 4.61 1.01 -0.51
CA HIS A 139 3.99 1.62 0.67
C HIS A 139 3.48 0.60 1.72
N GLY A 140 3.63 -0.69 1.47
CA GLY A 140 3.36 -1.74 2.44
C GLY A 140 1.94 -2.33 2.43
N ALA A 141 1.08 -1.96 1.47
CA ALA A 141 -0.25 -2.56 1.31
C ALA A 141 -0.19 -4.02 0.83
N LEU A 142 0.82 -4.35 0.03
CA LEU A 142 1.13 -5.70 -0.41
C LEU A 142 2.54 -6.09 0.03
N LYS A 143 2.72 -7.37 0.32
CA LYS A 143 4.06 -7.92 0.59
C LYS A 143 4.67 -8.45 -0.71
N GLU A 144 5.95 -8.17 -0.92
CA GLU A 144 6.72 -8.63 -2.07
C GLU A 144 6.71 -10.15 -2.20
N GLY A 145 6.72 -10.86 -1.08
CA GLY A 145 6.67 -12.32 -1.05
C GLY A 145 5.37 -12.91 -1.59
N GLN A 146 4.24 -12.26 -1.34
CA GLN A 146 2.95 -12.69 -1.87
C GLN A 146 2.93 -12.64 -3.40
N ILE A 147 3.48 -11.58 -3.97
CA ILE A 147 3.53 -11.38 -5.42
C ILE A 147 4.52 -12.33 -6.07
N ALA A 148 5.75 -12.42 -5.53
CA ALA A 148 6.78 -13.32 -6.04
C ALA A 148 6.34 -14.79 -5.98
N ASN A 149 5.76 -15.22 -4.87
CA ASN A 149 5.29 -16.60 -4.70
C ASN A 149 4.13 -16.94 -5.64
N LYS A 150 3.23 -15.99 -5.90
CA LYS A 150 2.15 -16.20 -6.88
C LYS A 150 2.70 -16.36 -8.30
N MET A 151 3.64 -15.54 -8.70
CA MET A 151 4.30 -15.67 -10.01
C MET A 151 5.10 -16.97 -10.10
N LYS A 152 5.79 -17.37 -9.04
CA LYS A 152 6.48 -18.67 -8.98
C LYS A 152 5.52 -19.85 -9.14
N GLU A 153 4.39 -19.80 -8.47
CA GLU A 153 3.35 -20.83 -8.60
C GLU A 153 2.88 -20.99 -10.06
N LEU A 154 2.66 -19.86 -10.75
CA LEU A 154 2.27 -19.86 -12.16
C LEU A 154 3.39 -20.38 -13.06
N TYR A 155 4.63 -19.99 -12.79
CA TYR A 155 5.80 -20.49 -13.52
C TYR A 155 5.95 -22.01 -13.36
N ASP A 156 5.83 -22.52 -12.14
CA ASP A 156 5.96 -23.95 -11.83
C ASP A 156 4.88 -24.80 -12.51
N LYS A 157 3.66 -24.24 -12.64
CA LYS A 157 2.58 -24.89 -13.41
C LYS A 157 2.89 -25.02 -14.90
N ASP A 158 3.50 -23.99 -15.47
CA ASP A 158 3.87 -23.97 -16.89
C ASP A 158 5.14 -24.77 -17.18
N HIS A 159 5.97 -24.98 -16.14
CA HIS A 159 7.24 -25.69 -16.23
C HIS A 159 7.31 -26.78 -15.14
N PRO A 160 6.47 -27.83 -15.25
CA PRO A 160 6.52 -28.91 -14.27
C PRO A 160 7.90 -29.56 -14.28
N VAL A 161 8.46 -29.78 -13.09
CA VAL A 161 9.71 -30.52 -12.94
C VAL A 161 9.42 -31.98 -13.28
N GLU A 162 10.00 -32.48 -14.36
CA GLU A 162 10.02 -33.91 -14.63
C GLU A 162 10.94 -34.56 -13.59
N ILE A 163 10.34 -35.14 -12.56
CA ILE A 163 11.07 -35.96 -11.60
C ILE A 163 11.47 -37.23 -12.33
N THR A 164 12.75 -37.36 -12.61
CA THR A 164 13.26 -38.59 -13.21
C THR A 164 13.14 -39.77 -12.20
N ASP A 165 12.94 -40.96 -12.67
CA ASP A 165 12.90 -42.18 -11.83
C ASP A 165 14.15 -42.25 -10.92
N ALA A 166 15.31 -41.79 -11.40
CA ALA A 166 16.55 -41.75 -10.64
C ALA A 166 16.46 -40.78 -9.44
N GLU A 167 15.81 -39.62 -9.60
CA GLU A 167 15.62 -38.64 -8.51
C GLU A 167 14.64 -39.13 -7.47
N VAL A 168 13.57 -39.81 -7.91
CA VAL A 168 12.60 -40.47 -7.00
C VAL A 168 13.27 -41.54 -6.18
N LEU A 169 14.06 -42.39 -6.83
CA LEU A 169 14.83 -43.48 -6.15
C LEU A 169 15.79 -42.89 -5.12
N LYS A 170 16.51 -41.84 -5.47
CA LYS A 170 17.44 -41.14 -4.57
C LYS A 170 16.75 -40.56 -3.34
N GLU A 171 15.58 -39.94 -3.53
CA GLU A 171 14.79 -39.40 -2.42
C GLU A 171 14.27 -40.52 -1.50
N ILE A 172 13.81 -41.62 -2.07
CA ILE A 172 13.37 -42.80 -1.31
C ILE A 172 14.53 -43.41 -0.51
N GLU A 173 15.71 -43.56 -1.11
CA GLU A 173 16.90 -44.06 -0.42
C GLU A 173 17.28 -43.15 0.74
N THR A 174 17.29 -41.83 0.55
CA THR A 174 17.61 -40.84 1.61
C THR A 174 16.63 -40.96 2.78
N LYS A 175 15.35 -41.06 2.49
CA LYS A 175 14.31 -41.24 3.53
C LYS A 175 14.44 -42.58 4.24
N ARG A 176 14.76 -43.66 3.52
CA ARG A 176 14.99 -44.99 4.10
C ARG A 176 16.18 -44.97 5.07
N ASP A 177 17.29 -44.38 4.65
CA ASP A 177 18.51 -44.27 5.48
C ASP A 177 18.26 -43.44 6.75
N ALA A 178 17.54 -42.33 6.64
CA ALA A 178 17.13 -41.53 7.77
C ALA A 178 16.24 -42.31 8.74
N TYR A 179 15.31 -43.12 8.22
CA TYR A 179 14.43 -43.96 9.03
C TYR A 179 15.21 -45.06 9.77
N GLN A 180 16.18 -45.71 9.10
CA GLN A 180 17.05 -46.71 9.73
C GLN A 180 17.92 -46.13 10.85
N MET A 181 18.37 -44.90 10.70
CA MET A 181 19.14 -44.22 11.75
C MET A 181 18.29 -43.91 13.01
N MET A 182 16.98 -43.84 12.90
CA MET A 182 16.05 -43.61 14.01
C MET A 182 15.64 -44.87 14.74
N LEU A 183 15.90 -46.08 14.18
CA LEU A 183 15.56 -47.35 14.82
C LEU A 183 16.53 -47.65 15.98
N PRO A 184 16.01 -48.11 17.14
CA PRO A 184 16.87 -48.47 18.24
C PRO A 184 17.76 -49.64 17.81
N LYS A 185 19.06 -49.48 18.04
CA LYS A 185 20.02 -50.60 17.84
C LYS A 185 19.63 -51.73 18.81
N GLY A 186 19.13 -52.82 18.28
CA GLY A 186 18.86 -53.98 19.08
C GLY A 186 20.10 -54.42 19.88
N LYS A 187 19.88 -54.73 21.15
CA LYS A 187 20.92 -55.28 22.00
C LYS A 187 21.37 -56.67 21.47
#